data_f46f27fc721cb81c77f5736abe8d91ed
#
_entry.id   f46f27fc721cb81c77f5736abe8d91ed
#
_cell.length_a   1.000
_cell.length_b   1.000
_cell.length_c   1.000
_cell.angle_alpha   90.00
_cell.angle_beta   90.00
_cell.angle_gamma   90.00
#
_symmetry.space_group_name_H-M   'P 1'
#
loop_
_entity.id
_entity.type
_entity.pdbx_description
1 polymer ?
#
loop_
_entity_poly.entity_id
_entity_poly.type
_entity_poly.pdbx_seq_one_letter_code
_entity_poly.pdbx_strand_id
1 'polypeptide(L)'
;MIKRAPEDARGYSNRAAALAKLLSFPDAIQDCNKAIEKDPNFIRAYIRKANAQLAMKEYSHVMDTLTEARTKDVELGGKSIHEIDELMNKATYQRFQAIEGETPEQTMERVSKDPEIVQILQDPVMQGILAQARENPAALQDHMKNPEVYKKINMLIAAGVIRTR
;
A
#
# COMPACT_ATOMS: atom_id res chain seq x y z
N MET A 1 -5.83 17.75 21.99
CA MET A 1 -4.94 17.26 23.05
C MET A 1 -5.52 16.05 23.75
N ILE A 2 -4.66 15.05 24.01
CA ILE A 2 -5.10 13.79 24.61
C ILE A 2 -5.60 13.97 26.05
N LYS A 3 -5.12 14.99 26.76
CA LYS A 3 -5.47 15.23 28.16
C LYS A 3 -6.97 15.35 28.43
N ARG A 4 -7.75 15.86 27.47
CA ARG A 4 -9.20 16.03 27.63
C ARG A 4 -9.98 14.80 27.24
N ALA A 5 -9.44 14.00 26.31
CA ALA A 5 -10.11 12.84 25.78
C ALA A 5 -9.07 11.75 25.47
N PRO A 6 -8.47 11.15 26.53
CA PRO A 6 -7.40 10.16 26.33
C PRO A 6 -7.83 8.95 25.52
N GLU A 7 -9.14 8.69 25.43
CA GLU A 7 -9.69 7.62 24.62
C GLU A 7 -10.06 8.05 23.21
N ASP A 8 -9.88 9.33 22.86
CA ASP A 8 -10.27 9.85 21.56
C ASP A 8 -9.22 9.49 20.49
N ALA A 9 -9.67 8.77 19.46
CA ALA A 9 -8.81 8.39 18.33
C ALA A 9 -8.16 9.60 17.66
N ARG A 10 -8.88 10.72 17.56
CA ARG A 10 -8.36 11.95 16.93
C ARG A 10 -7.17 12.52 17.69
N GLY A 11 -7.19 12.46 19.01
CA GLY A 11 -6.07 12.93 19.83
C GLY A 11 -4.78 12.15 19.54
N TYR A 12 -4.89 10.83 19.48
CA TYR A 12 -3.75 9.99 19.14
C TYR A 12 -3.27 10.25 17.71
N SER A 13 -4.20 10.37 16.76
CA SER A 13 -3.85 10.62 15.36
C SER A 13 -3.17 11.99 15.19
N ASN A 14 -3.63 13.01 15.89
CA ASN A 14 -3.02 14.34 15.84
C ASN A 14 -1.61 14.34 16.46
N ARG A 15 -1.43 13.61 17.56
CA ARG A 15 -0.11 13.47 18.17
C ARG A 15 0.84 12.72 17.23
N ALA A 16 0.33 11.71 16.54
CA ALA A 16 1.12 10.99 15.55
C ALA A 16 1.62 11.91 14.45
N ALA A 17 0.76 12.82 13.97
CA ALA A 17 1.15 13.78 12.95
C ALA A 17 2.27 14.71 13.45
N ALA A 18 2.18 15.16 14.70
CA ALA A 18 3.21 15.99 15.31
C ALA A 18 4.54 15.23 15.47
N LEU A 19 4.46 13.96 15.91
CA LEU A 19 5.65 13.12 16.06
C LEU A 19 6.33 12.86 14.72
N ALA A 20 5.54 12.68 13.65
CA ALA A 20 6.08 12.49 12.31
C ALA A 20 6.83 13.74 11.83
N LYS A 21 6.33 14.93 12.15
CA LYS A 21 7.03 16.20 11.83
C LYS A 21 8.37 16.31 12.58
N LEU A 22 8.47 15.68 13.74
CA LEU A 22 9.70 15.64 14.52
C LEU A 22 10.58 14.44 14.13
N LEU A 23 10.23 13.73 13.08
CA LEU A 23 10.90 12.53 12.58
C LEU A 23 10.91 11.37 13.58
N SER A 24 9.99 11.39 14.56
CA SER A 24 9.81 10.29 15.53
C SER A 24 8.80 9.28 14.96
N PHE A 25 9.16 8.63 13.86
CA PHE A 25 8.25 7.76 13.12
C PHE A 25 7.79 6.53 13.92
N PRO A 26 8.63 5.82 14.68
CA PRO A 26 8.14 4.69 15.48
C PRO A 26 7.08 5.11 16.49
N ASP A 27 7.26 6.24 17.14
CA ASP A 27 6.29 6.77 18.11
C ASP A 27 5.01 7.21 17.42
N ALA A 28 5.14 7.80 16.22
CA ALA A 28 3.97 8.17 15.41
C ALA A 28 3.15 6.93 15.03
N ILE A 29 3.81 5.85 14.65
CA ILE A 29 3.14 4.60 14.31
C ILE A 29 2.39 4.03 15.52
N GLN A 30 2.99 4.07 16.70
CA GLN A 30 2.32 3.61 17.93
C GLN A 30 1.06 4.41 18.21
N ASP A 31 1.11 5.73 18.06
CA ASP A 31 -0.08 6.57 18.26
C ASP A 31 -1.14 6.30 17.20
N CYS A 32 -0.74 6.06 15.95
CA CYS A 32 -1.69 5.67 14.92
C CYS A 32 -2.36 4.34 15.27
N ASN A 33 -1.60 3.38 15.78
CA ASN A 33 -2.16 2.09 16.22
C ASN A 33 -3.17 2.26 17.33
N LYS A 34 -2.89 3.16 18.28
CA LYS A 34 -3.85 3.48 19.35
C LYS A 34 -5.10 4.14 18.81
N ALA A 35 -4.95 5.03 17.84
CA ALA A 35 -6.10 5.67 17.18
C ALA A 35 -6.97 4.64 16.46
N ILE A 36 -6.37 3.71 15.75
CA ILE A 36 -7.07 2.64 15.03
C ILE A 36 -7.77 1.70 16.02
N GLU A 37 -7.11 1.40 17.13
CA GLU A 37 -7.70 0.58 18.19
C GLU A 37 -8.96 1.22 18.77
N LYS A 38 -8.94 2.55 18.94
CA LYS A 38 -10.08 3.29 19.48
C LYS A 38 -11.19 3.48 18.45
N ASP A 39 -10.81 3.65 17.18
CA ASP A 39 -11.77 3.81 16.08
C ASP A 39 -11.23 3.12 14.82
N PRO A 40 -11.59 1.85 14.59
CA PRO A 40 -11.10 1.10 13.42
C PRO A 40 -11.54 1.68 12.07
N ASN A 41 -12.50 2.60 12.07
CA ASN A 41 -12.97 3.24 10.83
C ASN A 41 -12.34 4.63 10.60
N PHE A 42 -11.37 5.00 11.40
CA PHE A 42 -10.71 6.30 11.28
C PHE A 42 -9.61 6.25 10.22
N ILE A 43 -10.00 6.47 8.97
CA ILE A 43 -9.11 6.29 7.80
C ILE A 43 -7.87 7.19 7.89
N ARG A 44 -7.99 8.40 8.43
CA ARG A 44 -6.85 9.32 8.54
C ARG A 44 -5.71 8.72 9.35
N ALA A 45 -6.01 7.92 10.37
CA ALA A 45 -4.99 7.26 11.18
C ALA A 45 -4.21 6.22 10.36
N TYR A 46 -4.90 5.47 9.50
CA TYR A 46 -4.24 4.52 8.58
C TYR A 46 -3.30 5.25 7.63
N ILE A 47 -3.75 6.37 7.05
CA ILE A 47 -2.96 7.14 6.11
C ILE A 47 -1.71 7.71 6.80
N ARG A 48 -1.86 8.23 8.00
CA ARG A 48 -0.72 8.75 8.78
C ARG A 48 0.26 7.66 9.15
N LYS A 49 -0.25 6.48 9.52
CA LYS A 49 0.60 5.32 9.80
C LYS A 49 1.39 4.91 8.55
N ALA A 50 0.72 4.84 7.41
CA ALA A 50 1.37 4.49 6.15
C ALA A 50 2.46 5.50 5.77
N ASN A 51 2.19 6.80 5.96
CA ASN A 51 3.19 7.84 5.69
C ASN A 51 4.43 7.68 6.56
N ALA A 52 4.25 7.38 7.86
CA ALA A 52 5.36 7.15 8.77
C ALA A 52 6.15 5.91 8.37
N GLN A 53 5.46 4.83 8.02
CA GLN A 53 6.10 3.61 7.55
C GLN A 53 6.87 3.83 6.24
N LEU A 54 6.31 4.64 5.34
CA LEU A 54 6.98 4.98 4.08
C LEU A 54 8.27 5.77 4.33
N ALA A 55 8.24 6.72 5.27
CA ALA A 55 9.43 7.48 5.66
C ALA A 55 10.53 6.57 6.21
N MET A 56 10.14 5.49 6.88
CA MET A 56 11.08 4.48 7.39
C MET A 56 11.45 3.44 6.34
N LYS A 57 10.92 3.55 5.12
CA LYS A 57 11.14 2.61 4.01
C LYS A 57 10.67 1.19 4.32
N GLU A 58 9.64 1.06 5.14
CA GLU A 58 9.02 -0.22 5.46
C GLU A 58 7.89 -0.52 4.46
N TYR A 59 8.26 -0.74 3.21
CA TYR A 59 7.32 -0.80 2.09
C TYR A 59 6.25 -1.88 2.21
N SER A 60 6.62 -3.06 2.70
CA SER A 60 5.64 -4.14 2.91
C SER A 60 4.58 -3.72 3.93
N HIS A 61 4.99 -3.08 5.01
CA HIS A 61 4.08 -2.58 6.02
C HIS A 61 3.18 -1.47 5.48
N VAL A 62 3.73 -0.58 4.64
CA VAL A 62 2.93 0.46 3.98
C VAL A 62 1.80 -0.17 3.18
N MET A 63 2.12 -1.19 2.38
CA MET A 63 1.13 -1.85 1.54
C MET A 63 0.06 -2.55 2.37
N ASP A 64 0.45 -3.20 3.46
CA ASP A 64 -0.51 -3.86 4.36
C ASP A 64 -1.45 -2.83 5.01
N THR A 65 -0.88 -1.73 5.51
CA THR A 65 -1.66 -0.65 6.13
C THR A 65 -2.65 -0.03 5.14
N LEU A 66 -2.19 0.24 3.93
CA LEU A 66 -3.03 0.89 2.91
C LEU A 66 -4.09 -0.06 2.35
N THR A 67 -3.80 -1.36 2.25
CA THR A 67 -4.80 -2.36 1.84
C THR A 67 -5.93 -2.41 2.87
N GLU A 68 -5.58 -2.42 4.14
CA GLU A 68 -6.58 -2.39 5.21
C GLU A 68 -7.38 -1.09 5.18
N ALA A 69 -6.70 0.04 5.01
CA ALA A 69 -7.35 1.35 4.90
C ALA A 69 -8.32 1.40 3.71
N ARG A 70 -7.90 0.87 2.58
CA ARG A 70 -8.72 0.85 1.37
C ARG A 70 -10.00 0.03 1.57
N THR A 71 -9.87 -1.13 2.19
CA THR A 71 -11.02 -1.99 2.49
C THR A 71 -12.02 -1.25 3.39
N LYS A 72 -11.53 -0.61 4.44
CA LYS A 72 -12.39 0.17 5.35
C LYS A 72 -13.02 1.38 4.65
N ASP A 73 -12.24 2.09 3.84
CA ASP A 73 -12.71 3.28 3.16
C ASP A 73 -13.82 2.95 2.15
N VAL A 74 -13.69 1.84 1.42
CA VAL A 74 -14.72 1.40 0.48
C VAL A 74 -16.03 1.12 1.22
N GLU A 75 -15.96 0.47 2.38
CA GLU A 75 -17.14 0.22 3.22
C GLU A 75 -17.80 1.51 3.69
N LEU A 76 -17.01 2.58 3.85
CA LEU A 76 -17.48 3.87 4.35
C LEU A 76 -17.87 4.86 3.24
N GLY A 77 -17.81 4.45 1.97
CA GLY A 77 -18.22 5.27 0.85
C GLY A 77 -17.10 5.70 -0.11
N GLY A 78 -15.86 5.37 0.18
CA GLY A 78 -14.74 5.59 -0.74
C GLY A 78 -14.21 7.01 -0.83
N LYS A 79 -14.40 7.84 0.19
CA LYS A 79 -13.99 9.25 0.16
C LYS A 79 -12.49 9.45 0.05
N SER A 80 -11.70 8.53 0.58
CA SER A 80 -10.23 8.64 0.62
C SER A 80 -9.53 7.70 -0.36
N ILE A 81 -10.28 7.04 -1.22
CA ILE A 81 -9.75 6.01 -2.11
C ILE A 81 -8.63 6.56 -2.98
N HIS A 82 -8.80 7.77 -3.53
CA HIS A 82 -7.82 8.39 -4.41
C HIS A 82 -6.49 8.64 -3.69
N GLU A 83 -6.57 9.20 -2.49
CA GLU A 83 -5.39 9.47 -1.66
C GLU A 83 -4.67 8.18 -1.28
N ILE A 84 -5.43 7.14 -0.91
CA ILE A 84 -4.88 5.83 -0.57
C ILE A 84 -4.18 5.22 -1.78
N ASP A 85 -4.81 5.24 -2.95
CA ASP A 85 -4.25 4.67 -4.17
C ASP A 85 -2.99 5.41 -4.61
N GLU A 86 -2.96 6.74 -4.51
CA GLU A 86 -1.75 7.52 -4.80
C GLU A 86 -0.60 7.13 -3.90
N LEU A 87 -0.88 6.96 -2.61
CA LEU A 87 0.16 6.59 -1.64
C LEU A 87 0.66 5.16 -1.88
N MET A 88 -0.24 4.24 -2.24
CA MET A 88 0.14 2.88 -2.62
C MET A 88 1.08 2.88 -3.83
N ASN A 89 0.74 3.66 -4.85
CA ASN A 89 1.55 3.76 -6.05
C ASN A 89 2.92 4.37 -5.76
N LYS A 90 2.96 5.40 -4.93
CA LYS A 90 4.20 6.04 -4.50
C LYS A 90 5.11 5.06 -3.78
N ALA A 91 4.56 4.31 -2.83
CA ALA A 91 5.33 3.33 -2.06
C ALA A 91 5.89 2.23 -2.97
N THR A 92 5.06 1.73 -3.88
CA THR A 92 5.46 0.67 -4.79
C THR A 92 6.55 1.16 -5.75
N TYR A 93 6.40 2.37 -6.27
CA TYR A 93 7.41 2.98 -7.14
C TYR A 93 8.76 3.12 -6.43
N GLN A 94 8.74 3.66 -5.19
CA GLN A 94 9.97 3.85 -4.43
C GLN A 94 10.65 2.51 -4.10
N ARG A 95 9.86 1.49 -3.80
CA ARG A 95 10.38 0.16 -3.46
C ARG A 95 11.15 -0.45 -4.62
N PHE A 96 10.60 -0.38 -5.81
CA PHE A 96 11.15 -1.09 -6.95
C PHE A 96 11.97 -0.22 -7.88
N GLN A 97 11.80 1.08 -7.86
CA GLN A 97 12.54 2.06 -8.67
C GLN A 97 12.79 1.57 -10.08
N ALA A 98 11.73 1.53 -10.89
CA ALA A 98 11.83 1.10 -12.27
C ALA A 98 13.02 1.76 -12.97
N ILE A 99 13.92 0.96 -13.51
CA ILE A 99 15.10 1.44 -14.20
C ILE A 99 14.76 1.64 -15.67
N GLU A 100 14.88 2.88 -16.12
CA GLU A 100 14.60 3.23 -17.51
C GLU A 100 15.59 2.53 -18.43
N GLY A 101 15.07 1.92 -19.52
CA GLY A 101 15.89 1.20 -20.47
C GLY A 101 16.24 -0.23 -20.07
N GLU A 102 15.73 -0.70 -18.96
CA GLU A 102 15.97 -2.07 -18.52
C GLU A 102 15.30 -3.07 -19.46
N THR A 103 16.03 -4.14 -19.83
CA THR A 103 15.47 -5.21 -20.66
C THR A 103 14.60 -6.13 -19.81
N PRO A 104 13.67 -6.91 -20.44
CA PRO A 104 12.86 -7.87 -19.69
C PRO A 104 13.68 -8.87 -18.88
N GLU A 105 14.82 -9.33 -19.43
CA GLU A 105 15.70 -10.26 -18.73
C GLU A 105 16.31 -9.61 -17.49
N GLN A 106 16.76 -8.36 -17.61
CA GLN A 106 17.32 -7.61 -16.49
C GLN A 106 16.27 -7.39 -15.40
N THR A 107 15.04 -7.08 -15.80
CA THR A 107 13.92 -6.93 -14.87
C THR A 107 13.68 -8.23 -14.10
N MET A 108 13.61 -9.35 -14.81
CA MET A 108 13.37 -10.65 -14.18
C MET A 108 14.51 -11.04 -13.25
N GLU A 109 15.74 -10.76 -13.62
CA GLU A 109 16.89 -11.01 -12.75
C GLU A 109 16.79 -10.20 -11.46
N ARG A 110 16.44 -8.92 -11.59
CA ARG A 110 16.30 -8.03 -10.43
C ARG A 110 15.17 -8.47 -9.51
N VAL A 111 13.99 -8.76 -10.06
CA VAL A 111 12.81 -9.11 -9.25
C VAL A 111 12.91 -10.54 -8.70
N SER A 112 13.70 -11.43 -9.31
CA SER A 112 13.88 -12.78 -8.80
C SER A 112 14.58 -12.82 -7.43
N LYS A 113 15.19 -11.71 -7.04
CA LYS A 113 15.82 -11.55 -5.73
C LYS A 113 14.82 -11.08 -4.66
N ASP A 114 13.62 -10.68 -5.06
CA ASP A 114 12.57 -10.23 -4.12
C ASP A 114 11.61 -11.40 -3.86
N PRO A 115 11.60 -11.97 -2.64
CA PRO A 115 10.74 -13.11 -2.34
C PRO A 115 9.26 -12.85 -2.54
N GLU A 116 8.78 -11.64 -2.29
CA GLU A 116 7.37 -11.30 -2.49
C GLU A 116 6.97 -11.37 -3.96
N ILE A 117 7.82 -10.82 -4.84
CA ILE A 117 7.54 -10.86 -6.27
C ILE A 117 7.56 -12.30 -6.79
N VAL A 118 8.55 -13.10 -6.35
CA VAL A 118 8.63 -14.51 -6.72
C VAL A 118 7.38 -15.26 -6.30
N GLN A 119 6.88 -15.01 -5.08
CA GLN A 119 5.67 -15.62 -4.57
C GLN A 119 4.45 -15.29 -5.43
N ILE A 120 4.32 -14.01 -5.81
CA ILE A 120 3.22 -13.56 -6.67
C ILE A 120 3.27 -14.26 -8.04
N LEU A 121 4.46 -14.35 -8.63
CA LEU A 121 4.65 -14.98 -9.95
C LEU A 121 4.39 -16.49 -9.92
N GLN A 122 4.59 -17.13 -8.77
CA GLN A 122 4.37 -18.56 -8.61
C GLN A 122 2.93 -18.91 -8.23
N ASP A 123 2.11 -17.91 -7.87
CA ASP A 123 0.73 -18.12 -7.47
C ASP A 123 -0.13 -18.53 -8.68
N PRO A 124 -0.76 -19.73 -8.67
CA PRO A 124 -1.59 -20.17 -9.81
C PRO A 124 -2.75 -19.22 -10.11
N VAL A 125 -3.33 -18.60 -9.07
CA VAL A 125 -4.42 -17.64 -9.25
C VAL A 125 -3.92 -16.43 -10.03
N MET A 126 -2.77 -15.89 -9.65
CA MET A 126 -2.17 -14.74 -10.34
C MET A 126 -1.75 -15.10 -11.77
N GLN A 127 -1.22 -16.29 -11.99
CA GLN A 127 -0.86 -16.76 -13.33
C GLN A 127 -2.08 -16.80 -14.24
N GLY A 128 -3.23 -17.26 -13.71
CA GLY A 128 -4.49 -17.28 -14.46
C GLY A 128 -4.98 -15.88 -14.78
N ILE A 129 -4.90 -14.95 -13.83
CA ILE A 129 -5.30 -13.56 -14.01
C ILE A 129 -4.44 -12.88 -15.08
N LEU A 130 -3.13 -13.09 -15.03
CA LEU A 130 -2.21 -12.50 -16.00
C LEU A 130 -2.43 -13.07 -17.41
N ALA A 131 -2.73 -14.37 -17.51
CA ALA A 131 -3.06 -14.99 -18.79
C ALA A 131 -4.32 -14.38 -19.39
N GLN A 132 -5.37 -14.20 -18.57
CA GLN A 132 -6.61 -13.55 -19.03
C GLN A 132 -6.34 -12.11 -19.49
N ALA A 133 -5.50 -11.38 -18.77
CA ALA A 133 -5.19 -9.98 -19.10
C ALA A 133 -4.46 -9.86 -20.44
N ARG A 134 -3.67 -10.87 -20.82
CA ARG A 134 -3.01 -10.89 -22.13
C ARG A 134 -4.00 -10.97 -23.27
N GLU A 135 -5.02 -11.80 -23.11
CA GLU A 135 -6.03 -11.99 -24.14
C GLU A 135 -7.06 -10.86 -24.15
N ASN A 136 -7.43 -10.39 -22.96
CA ASN A 136 -8.44 -9.35 -22.78
C ASN A 136 -8.05 -8.42 -21.65
N PRO A 137 -7.38 -7.28 -21.96
CA PRO A 137 -6.97 -6.34 -20.92
C PRO A 137 -8.11 -5.82 -20.05
N ALA A 138 -9.33 -5.76 -20.56
CA ALA A 138 -10.48 -5.30 -19.80
C ALA A 138 -10.83 -6.25 -18.63
N ALA A 139 -10.51 -7.54 -18.75
CA ALA A 139 -10.76 -8.51 -17.69
C ALA A 139 -9.95 -8.17 -16.42
N LEU A 140 -8.80 -7.54 -16.57
CA LEU A 140 -7.97 -7.15 -15.44
C LEU A 140 -8.67 -6.18 -14.50
N GLN A 141 -9.50 -5.29 -15.04
CA GLN A 141 -10.22 -4.31 -14.21
C GLN A 141 -11.16 -4.96 -13.21
N ASP A 142 -11.80 -6.05 -13.60
CA ASP A 142 -12.68 -6.79 -12.69
C ASP A 142 -11.89 -7.42 -11.54
N HIS A 143 -10.72 -7.95 -11.85
CA HIS A 143 -9.83 -8.52 -10.81
C HIS A 143 -9.28 -7.44 -9.89
N MET A 144 -9.08 -6.22 -10.40
CA MET A 144 -8.56 -5.12 -9.60
C MET A 144 -9.52 -4.64 -8.51
N LYS A 145 -10.77 -5.07 -8.53
CA LYS A 145 -11.73 -4.79 -7.46
C LYS A 145 -11.39 -5.55 -6.18
N ASN A 146 -10.64 -6.64 -6.29
CA ASN A 146 -10.17 -7.39 -5.12
C ASN A 146 -8.91 -6.70 -4.57
N PRO A 147 -8.90 -6.25 -3.29
CA PRO A 147 -7.75 -5.53 -2.74
C PRO A 147 -6.43 -6.30 -2.80
N GLU A 148 -6.47 -7.62 -2.60
CA GLU A 148 -5.26 -8.44 -2.67
C GLU A 148 -4.71 -8.52 -4.08
N VAL A 149 -5.58 -8.68 -5.08
CA VAL A 149 -5.17 -8.69 -6.49
C VAL A 149 -4.66 -7.32 -6.90
N TYR A 150 -5.35 -6.27 -6.48
CA TYR A 150 -4.92 -4.88 -6.75
C TYR A 150 -3.50 -4.64 -6.27
N LYS A 151 -3.21 -5.01 -5.02
CA LYS A 151 -1.89 -4.89 -4.42
C LYS A 151 -0.83 -5.64 -5.24
N LYS A 152 -1.09 -6.89 -5.57
CA LYS A 152 -0.15 -7.74 -6.30
C LYS A 152 0.12 -7.22 -7.70
N ILE A 153 -0.93 -6.80 -8.42
CA ILE A 153 -0.78 -6.24 -9.78
C ILE A 153 0.04 -4.95 -9.75
N ASN A 154 -0.22 -4.06 -8.81
CA ASN A 154 0.54 -2.82 -8.69
C ASN A 154 2.01 -3.09 -8.39
N MET A 155 2.31 -4.09 -7.57
CA MET A 155 3.69 -4.49 -7.30
C MET A 155 4.38 -4.96 -8.58
N LEU A 156 3.71 -5.74 -9.40
CA LEU A 156 4.27 -6.23 -10.65
C LEU A 156 4.49 -5.10 -11.66
N ILE A 157 3.57 -4.15 -11.73
CA ILE A 157 3.71 -2.97 -12.61
C ILE A 157 4.92 -2.13 -12.18
N ALA A 158 5.03 -1.83 -10.91
CA ALA A 158 6.13 -1.02 -10.39
C ALA A 158 7.48 -1.72 -10.53
N ALA A 159 7.50 -3.04 -10.40
CA ALA A 159 8.71 -3.82 -10.59
C ALA A 159 9.13 -3.94 -12.06
N GLY A 160 8.26 -3.55 -13.00
CA GLY A 160 8.53 -3.63 -14.42
C GLY A 160 8.18 -4.97 -15.06
N VAL A 161 7.59 -5.89 -14.29
CA VAL A 161 7.17 -7.21 -14.82
C VAL A 161 5.99 -7.05 -15.77
N ILE A 162 5.02 -6.19 -15.38
CA ILE A 162 3.90 -5.81 -16.25
C ILE A 162 4.21 -4.41 -16.77
N ARG A 163 4.29 -4.30 -18.10
CA ARG A 163 4.57 -3.01 -18.73
C ARG A 163 3.26 -2.44 -19.25
N THR A 164 2.91 -1.26 -18.77
CA THR A 164 1.74 -0.52 -19.22
C THR A 164 2.17 0.63 -20.10
N ARG A 165 1.30 1.01 -21.00
CA ARG A 165 1.49 2.19 -21.84
C ARG A 165 0.35 3.15 -21.64
#